data_52da506ac01b1a7cb4f64873ba62bd79
#
_entry.id   52da506ac01b1a7cb4f64873ba62bd79
#
_cell.length_a   1.000
_cell.length_b   1.000
_cell.length_c   1.000
_cell.angle_alpha   90.00
_cell.angle_beta   90.00
_cell.angle_gamma   90.00
#
_symmetry.space_group_name_H-M   'P 1'
#
loop_
_entity.id
_entity.type
_entity.pdbx_description
1 polymer ?
#
loop_
_entity_poly.entity_id
_entity_poly.type
_entity_poly.pdbx_seq_one_letter_code
_entity_poly.pdbx_strand_id
1 'polypeptide(L)'
;MNIIKKIKAKAEDNAHNEGVTLAFLGDSVTQGCFELYKKEGNIVETVFDKRHSYEAYVFEIFCMLYPTVTLNIINAGVSGDRASSGAERVERDVLSHKPDLTVVCYGLNDCAPEKTGLERYITSLGSIFDKLKDGGGDIIFMTPNMMNTKISPHLTDKDYIDIAEIKAKLQNDGTLDLYV
;
A
#
# COMPACT_ATOMS: atom_id res chain seq x y z
N MET A 1 1.07 -13.75 -12.44
CA MET A 1 0.88 -12.30 -12.44
C MET A 1 0.78 -11.82 -13.87
N ASN A 2 -0.25 -11.05 -14.16
CA ASN A 2 -0.48 -10.50 -15.51
C ASN A 2 0.52 -9.39 -15.84
N ILE A 3 0.97 -8.65 -14.83
CA ILE A 3 1.94 -7.57 -15.00
C ILE A 3 3.24 -8.03 -15.67
N ILE A 4 3.77 -9.21 -15.32
CA ILE A 4 5.01 -9.72 -15.92
C ILE A 4 4.85 -9.96 -17.42
N LYS A 5 3.69 -10.46 -17.84
CA LYS A 5 3.38 -10.65 -19.26
C LYS A 5 3.30 -9.32 -20.00
N LYS A 6 2.68 -8.31 -19.37
CA LYS A 6 2.55 -6.97 -19.94
C LYS A 6 3.90 -6.27 -20.08
N ILE A 7 4.76 -6.35 -19.04
CA ILE A 7 6.13 -5.83 -19.10
C ILE A 7 6.90 -6.45 -20.27
N LYS A 8 6.83 -7.79 -20.40
CA LYS A 8 7.52 -8.51 -21.48
C LYS A 8 7.01 -8.09 -22.85
N ALA A 9 5.70 -8.07 -23.05
CA ALA A 9 5.11 -7.65 -24.33
C ALA A 9 5.50 -6.21 -24.68
N LYS A 10 5.47 -5.29 -23.70
CA LYS A 10 5.89 -3.89 -23.91
C LYS A 10 7.37 -3.77 -24.24
N ALA A 11 8.24 -4.58 -23.63
CA ALA A 11 9.67 -4.59 -23.93
C ALA A 11 9.98 -5.15 -25.32
N GLU A 12 9.21 -6.12 -25.79
CA GLU A 12 9.35 -6.74 -27.12
C GLU A 12 8.85 -5.81 -28.24
N ASP A 13 7.75 -5.10 -28.01
CA ASP A 13 7.18 -4.15 -28.98
C ASP A 13 6.65 -2.90 -28.28
N ASN A 14 7.53 -1.94 -28.11
CA ASN A 14 7.24 -0.70 -27.40
C ASN A 14 6.26 0.22 -28.14
N ALA A 15 6.19 0.12 -29.47
CA ALA A 15 5.34 0.99 -30.27
C ALA A 15 3.86 0.62 -30.20
N HIS A 16 3.54 -0.68 -30.14
CA HIS A 16 2.17 -1.16 -30.27
C HIS A 16 1.55 -1.70 -28.95
N ASN A 17 2.34 -1.86 -27.89
CA ASN A 17 1.82 -2.27 -26.59
C ASN A 17 1.67 -1.07 -25.63
N GLU A 18 0.69 -1.15 -24.74
CA GLU A 18 0.48 -0.14 -23.70
C GLU A 18 1.59 -0.13 -22.64
N GLY A 19 1.84 1.02 -22.03
CA GLY A 19 2.71 1.14 -20.87
C GLY A 19 2.16 0.41 -19.63
N VAL A 20 2.99 0.25 -18.63
CA VAL A 20 2.65 -0.40 -17.35
C VAL A 20 2.31 0.67 -16.33
N THR A 21 1.25 0.44 -15.55
CA THR A 21 0.83 1.34 -14.47
C THR A 21 0.85 0.61 -13.14
N LEU A 22 1.64 1.12 -12.20
CA LEU A 22 1.70 0.65 -10.82
C LEU A 22 1.01 1.67 -9.91
N ALA A 23 0.16 1.21 -9.01
CA ALA A 23 -0.44 2.04 -7.98
C ALA A 23 0.01 1.60 -6.58
N PHE A 24 0.16 2.56 -5.70
CA PHE A 24 0.55 2.37 -4.30
C PHE A 24 -0.48 3.02 -3.42
N LEU A 25 -1.30 2.21 -2.75
CA LEU A 25 -2.38 2.64 -1.87
C LEU A 25 -1.96 2.41 -0.42
N GLY A 26 -1.96 3.46 0.40
CA GLY A 26 -1.54 3.33 1.78
C GLY A 26 -1.61 4.64 2.57
N ASP A 27 -0.92 4.64 3.70
CA ASP A 27 -0.87 5.74 4.64
C ASP A 27 0.34 6.68 4.42
N SER A 28 0.85 7.27 5.51
CA SER A 28 2.00 8.18 5.49
C SER A 28 3.28 7.53 4.95
N VAL A 29 3.47 6.24 5.19
CA VAL A 29 4.64 5.51 4.69
C VAL A 29 4.61 5.47 3.17
N THR A 30 3.46 5.16 2.59
CA THR A 30 3.25 5.21 1.14
C THR A 30 3.35 6.63 0.60
N GLN A 31 2.87 7.63 1.33
CA GLN A 31 2.98 9.03 0.91
C GLN A 31 4.43 9.54 0.88
N GLY A 32 5.36 8.85 1.53
CA GLY A 32 6.77 9.23 1.64
C GLY A 32 7.08 10.04 2.89
N CYS A 33 6.42 9.73 4.01
CA CYS A 33 6.74 10.27 5.32
C CYS A 33 8.04 9.63 5.84
N PHE A 34 9.01 10.47 6.15
CA PHE A 34 10.32 10.06 6.65
C PHE A 34 10.47 10.22 8.14
N GLU A 35 9.87 11.24 8.70
CA GLU A 35 10.03 11.59 10.09
C GLU A 35 8.76 12.23 10.65
N LEU A 36 8.47 11.88 11.90
CA LEU A 36 7.46 12.51 12.72
C LEU A 36 8.14 13.03 13.98
N TYR A 37 8.02 14.32 14.26
CA TYR A 37 8.53 14.88 15.49
C TYR A 37 7.53 15.83 16.17
N LYS A 38 7.62 15.89 17.48
CA LYS A 38 6.80 16.79 18.29
C LYS A 38 7.46 18.15 18.42
N LYS A 39 6.70 19.20 18.14
CA LYS A 39 6.99 20.56 18.55
C LYS A 39 6.34 20.89 19.90
N GLU A 40 6.73 22.02 20.47
CA GLU A 40 6.07 22.58 21.65
C GLU A 40 4.56 22.64 21.45
N GLY A 41 3.77 22.33 22.50
CA GLY A 41 2.31 22.34 22.43
C GLY A 41 1.67 21.07 21.84
N ASN A 42 2.37 19.92 21.82
CA ASN A 42 1.89 18.66 21.26
C ASN A 42 1.58 18.68 19.74
N ILE A 43 2.12 19.65 19.02
CA ILE A 43 2.01 19.69 17.56
C ILE A 43 2.93 18.62 16.97
N VAL A 44 2.37 17.76 16.11
CA VAL A 44 3.15 16.78 15.35
C VAL A 44 3.47 17.36 13.99
N GLU A 45 4.74 17.43 13.65
CA GLU A 45 5.20 17.80 12.32
C GLU A 45 5.67 16.58 11.55
N THR A 46 5.30 16.51 10.30
CA THR A 46 5.62 15.40 9.38
C THR A 46 6.57 15.89 8.31
N VAL A 47 7.69 15.22 8.16
CA VAL A 47 8.66 15.48 7.08
C VAL A 47 8.42 14.49 5.96
N PHE A 48 8.15 14.98 4.77
CA PHE A 48 7.96 14.17 3.58
C PHE A 48 9.16 14.28 2.65
N ASP A 49 9.65 13.12 2.17
CA ASP A 49 10.61 13.03 1.09
C ASP A 49 10.17 11.97 0.06
N LYS A 50 9.42 12.42 -0.92
CA LYS A 50 8.89 11.56 -1.97
C LYS A 50 9.96 10.98 -2.90
N ARG A 51 11.17 11.52 -2.91
CA ARG A 51 12.27 11.00 -3.74
C ARG A 51 12.88 9.72 -3.17
N HIS A 52 12.76 9.55 -1.85
CA HIS A 52 13.30 8.40 -1.13
C HIS A 52 12.19 7.51 -0.54
N SER A 53 10.96 7.65 -1.04
CA SER A 53 9.88 6.74 -0.71
C SER A 53 10.07 5.39 -1.44
N TYR A 54 9.46 4.34 -0.92
CA TYR A 54 9.69 3.00 -1.46
C TYR A 54 9.20 2.85 -2.90
N GLU A 55 8.12 3.54 -3.30
CA GLU A 55 7.63 3.54 -4.68
C GLU A 55 8.60 4.28 -5.64
N ALA A 56 9.32 5.29 -5.16
CA ALA A 56 10.37 5.94 -5.94
C ALA A 56 11.52 4.99 -6.23
N TYR A 57 11.96 4.21 -5.24
CA TYR A 57 12.96 3.15 -5.47
C TYR A 57 12.47 2.04 -6.40
N VAL A 58 11.19 1.64 -6.28
CA VAL A 58 10.58 0.69 -7.24
C VAL A 58 10.65 1.25 -8.65
N PHE A 59 10.33 2.52 -8.84
CA PHE A 59 10.44 3.18 -10.14
C PHE A 59 11.88 3.16 -10.67
N GLU A 60 12.86 3.54 -9.88
CA GLU A 60 14.27 3.55 -10.28
C GLU A 60 14.77 2.16 -10.67
N ILE A 61 14.48 1.15 -9.84
CA ILE A 61 14.87 -0.24 -10.12
C ILE A 61 14.21 -0.73 -11.40
N PHE A 62 12.92 -0.41 -11.59
CA PHE A 62 12.19 -0.79 -12.80
C PHE A 62 12.81 -0.16 -14.05
N CYS A 63 13.17 1.13 -14.01
CA CYS A 63 13.82 1.83 -15.11
C CYS A 63 15.20 1.25 -15.44
N MET A 64 15.95 0.77 -14.43
CA MET A 64 17.22 0.10 -14.66
C MET A 64 17.05 -1.28 -15.32
N LEU A 65 16.03 -2.05 -14.90
CA LEU A 65 15.79 -3.40 -15.42
C LEU A 65 15.11 -3.39 -16.80
N TYR A 66 14.24 -2.41 -17.04
CA TYR A 66 13.42 -2.31 -18.25
C TYR A 66 13.45 -0.89 -18.85
N PRO A 67 14.62 -0.43 -19.33
CA PRO A 67 14.82 0.97 -19.71
C PRO A 67 13.96 1.44 -20.90
N THR A 68 13.40 0.53 -21.67
CA THR A 68 12.53 0.85 -22.81
C THR A 68 11.04 0.77 -22.50
N VAL A 69 10.66 0.22 -21.32
CA VAL A 69 9.27 0.04 -20.94
C VAL A 69 8.75 1.31 -20.28
N THR A 70 7.67 1.86 -20.84
CA THR A 70 6.97 2.99 -20.20
C THR A 70 6.32 2.56 -18.90
N LEU A 71 6.69 3.21 -17.80
CA LEU A 71 6.15 2.98 -16.47
C LEU A 71 5.46 4.23 -15.93
N ASN A 72 4.23 4.05 -15.45
CA ASN A 72 3.48 5.05 -14.71
C ASN A 72 3.41 4.65 -13.22
N ILE A 73 3.65 5.59 -12.33
CA ILE A 73 3.51 5.42 -10.88
C ILE A 73 2.38 6.30 -10.36
N ILE A 74 1.44 5.69 -9.65
CA ILE A 74 0.37 6.36 -8.94
C ILE A 74 0.64 6.20 -7.44
N ASN A 75 1.06 7.27 -6.77
CA ASN A 75 1.17 7.30 -5.32
C ASN A 75 -0.15 7.80 -4.72
N ALA A 76 -0.92 6.89 -4.17
CA ALA A 76 -2.18 7.14 -3.47
C ALA A 76 -2.02 7.02 -1.93
N GLY A 77 -0.85 7.35 -1.40
CA GLY A 77 -0.60 7.44 0.05
C GLY A 77 -1.18 8.71 0.65
N VAL A 78 -1.77 8.60 1.84
CA VAL A 78 -2.31 9.73 2.62
C VAL A 78 -1.90 9.60 4.08
N SER A 79 -1.22 10.61 4.62
CA SER A 79 -0.75 10.61 6.01
C SER A 79 -1.90 10.53 7.01
N GLY A 80 -1.76 9.65 8.00
CA GLY A 80 -2.78 9.40 9.02
C GLY A 80 -3.93 8.53 8.55
N ASP A 81 -3.92 8.08 7.28
CA ASP A 81 -5.01 7.29 6.71
C ASP A 81 -5.07 5.87 7.28
N ARG A 82 -6.25 5.27 7.18
CA ARG A 82 -6.56 3.91 7.62
C ARG A 82 -7.12 3.10 6.47
N ALA A 83 -7.12 1.78 6.60
CA ALA A 83 -7.71 0.90 5.60
C ALA A 83 -9.19 1.24 5.30
N SER A 84 -9.95 1.72 6.29
CA SER A 84 -11.35 2.13 6.10
C SER A 84 -11.49 3.29 5.12
N SER A 85 -10.71 4.35 5.28
CA SER A 85 -10.69 5.47 4.33
C SER A 85 -10.12 5.05 2.98
N GLY A 86 -9.10 4.14 2.99
CA GLY A 86 -8.58 3.54 1.77
C GLY A 86 -9.67 2.84 0.95
N ALA A 87 -10.56 2.08 1.61
CA ALA A 87 -11.69 1.41 0.97
C ALA A 87 -12.70 2.39 0.35
N GLU A 88 -12.87 3.58 0.93
CA GLU A 88 -13.75 4.62 0.39
C GLU A 88 -13.17 5.31 -0.85
N ARG A 89 -11.84 5.48 -0.90
CA ARG A 89 -11.17 6.25 -1.97
C ARG A 89 -10.47 5.42 -3.05
N VAL A 90 -10.38 4.09 -2.91
CA VAL A 90 -9.66 3.23 -3.86
C VAL A 90 -10.15 3.37 -5.30
N GLU A 91 -11.44 3.57 -5.51
CA GLU A 91 -12.02 3.76 -6.85
C GLU A 91 -11.53 5.06 -7.49
N ARG A 92 -11.57 6.16 -6.72
CA ARG A 92 -11.13 7.47 -7.17
C ARG A 92 -9.64 7.56 -7.39
N ASP A 93 -8.85 7.06 -6.43
CA ASP A 93 -7.41 7.34 -6.37
C ASP A 93 -6.55 6.26 -7.02
N VAL A 94 -7.12 5.08 -7.26
CA VAL A 94 -6.42 3.91 -7.82
C VAL A 94 -7.10 3.40 -9.08
N LEU A 95 -8.34 2.89 -8.98
CA LEU A 95 -9.00 2.19 -10.07
C LEU A 95 -9.30 3.09 -11.27
N SER A 96 -9.53 4.39 -11.06
CA SER A 96 -9.68 5.37 -12.14
C SER A 96 -8.48 5.43 -13.09
N HIS A 97 -7.29 5.03 -12.61
CA HIS A 97 -6.05 4.97 -13.39
C HIS A 97 -5.80 3.61 -14.05
N LYS A 98 -6.68 2.63 -13.84
CA LYS A 98 -6.59 1.27 -14.41
C LYS A 98 -5.21 0.63 -14.18
N PRO A 99 -4.74 0.49 -12.94
CA PRO A 99 -3.41 -0.03 -12.66
C PRO A 99 -3.31 -1.50 -13.05
N ASP A 100 -2.13 -1.90 -13.54
CA ASP A 100 -1.80 -3.30 -13.80
C ASP A 100 -1.39 -4.04 -12.53
N LEU A 101 -0.88 -3.30 -11.55
CA LEU A 101 -0.55 -3.81 -10.22
C LEU A 101 -0.85 -2.72 -9.19
N THR A 102 -1.49 -3.12 -8.10
CA THR A 102 -1.66 -2.27 -6.92
C THR A 102 -0.94 -2.88 -5.72
N VAL A 103 -0.06 -2.09 -5.10
CA VAL A 103 0.53 -2.40 -3.79
C VAL A 103 -0.30 -1.72 -2.72
N VAL A 104 -0.81 -2.50 -1.76
CA VAL A 104 -1.63 -2.01 -0.64
C VAL A 104 -0.82 -2.12 0.65
N CYS A 105 -0.67 -1.01 1.38
CA CYS A 105 0.06 -0.96 2.66
C CYS A 105 -0.69 -0.11 3.68
N TYR A 106 -1.38 -0.78 4.61
CA TYR A 106 -2.08 -0.18 5.75
C TYR A 106 -1.80 -0.96 7.02
N GLY A 107 -2.01 -0.35 8.18
CA GLY A 107 -1.97 -1.00 9.47
C GLY A 107 -1.44 -0.13 10.60
N LEU A 108 -0.50 0.77 10.36
CA LEU A 108 0.09 1.60 11.42
C LEU A 108 -0.92 2.51 12.12
N ASN A 109 -1.89 3.05 11.37
CA ASN A 109 -2.95 3.91 11.92
C ASN A 109 -4.23 3.13 12.26
N ASP A 110 -4.31 1.86 11.86
CA ASP A 110 -5.45 0.97 12.15
C ASP A 110 -5.34 0.32 13.50
N CYS A 111 -4.13 0.28 14.08
CA CYS A 111 -3.91 -0.22 15.43
C CYS A 111 -4.76 0.59 16.41
N ALA A 112 -5.71 -0.08 17.01
CA ALA A 112 -6.53 0.47 18.07
C ALA A 112 -6.50 -0.50 19.24
N PRO A 113 -6.50 -0.02 20.50
CA PRO A 113 -6.40 -0.85 21.70
C PRO A 113 -7.61 -1.79 21.92
N GLU A 114 -8.54 -1.83 20.99
CA GLU A 114 -9.78 -2.60 21.09
C GLU A 114 -9.87 -3.66 20.00
N LYS A 115 -10.48 -4.82 20.33
CA LYS A 115 -10.76 -5.91 19.37
C LYS A 115 -11.49 -5.43 18.09
N THR A 116 -12.34 -4.41 18.25
CA THR A 116 -13.06 -3.77 17.13
C THR A 116 -12.15 -3.14 16.09
N GLY A 117 -10.93 -2.73 16.46
CA GLY A 117 -9.94 -2.17 15.54
C GLY A 117 -9.45 -3.19 14.52
N LEU A 118 -9.13 -4.41 14.97
CA LEU A 118 -8.67 -5.50 14.12
C LEU A 118 -9.77 -5.96 13.14
N GLU A 119 -10.99 -6.14 13.63
CA GLU A 119 -12.12 -6.57 12.78
C GLU A 119 -12.42 -5.53 11.69
N ARG A 120 -12.44 -4.24 12.06
CA ARG A 120 -12.62 -3.15 11.09
C ARG A 120 -11.50 -3.11 10.06
N TYR A 121 -10.25 -3.28 10.48
CA TYR A 121 -9.10 -3.32 9.60
C TYR A 121 -9.20 -4.46 8.58
N ILE A 122 -9.49 -5.69 9.03
CA ILE A 122 -9.65 -6.87 8.17
C ILE A 122 -10.81 -6.67 7.18
N THR A 123 -11.96 -6.20 7.65
CA THR A 123 -13.13 -5.95 6.79
C THR A 123 -12.81 -4.89 5.74
N SER A 124 -12.09 -3.83 6.11
CA SER A 124 -11.72 -2.77 5.19
C SER A 124 -10.70 -3.23 4.14
N LEU A 125 -9.71 -4.03 4.54
CA LEU A 125 -8.78 -4.65 3.60
C LEU A 125 -9.51 -5.60 2.63
N GLY A 126 -10.44 -6.43 3.13
CA GLY A 126 -11.27 -7.27 2.30
C GLY A 126 -12.01 -6.46 1.22
N SER A 127 -12.66 -5.36 1.62
CA SER A 127 -13.34 -4.45 0.68
C SER A 127 -12.39 -3.84 -0.36
N ILE A 128 -11.17 -3.45 0.04
CA ILE A 128 -10.16 -2.94 -0.91
C ILE A 128 -9.81 -4.02 -1.93
N PHE A 129 -9.52 -5.24 -1.46
CA PHE A 129 -9.10 -6.32 -2.35
C PHE A 129 -10.21 -6.77 -3.30
N ASP A 130 -11.47 -6.82 -2.84
CA ASP A 130 -12.59 -7.14 -3.71
C ASP A 130 -12.72 -6.13 -4.85
N LYS A 131 -12.69 -4.83 -4.53
CA LYS A 131 -12.73 -3.76 -5.53
C LYS A 131 -11.55 -3.83 -6.51
N LEU A 132 -10.33 -4.09 -6.00
CA LEU A 132 -9.14 -4.22 -6.84
C LEU A 132 -9.20 -5.46 -7.75
N LYS A 133 -9.73 -6.59 -7.26
CA LYS A 133 -9.95 -7.80 -8.07
C LYS A 133 -10.94 -7.54 -9.19
N ASP A 134 -12.03 -6.85 -8.90
CA ASP A 134 -13.03 -6.46 -9.90
C ASP A 134 -12.42 -5.53 -10.97
N GLY A 135 -11.45 -4.71 -10.60
CA GLY A 135 -10.68 -3.87 -11.50
C GLY A 135 -9.69 -4.62 -12.41
N GLY A 136 -9.39 -5.89 -12.13
CA GLY A 136 -8.62 -6.80 -12.99
C GLY A 136 -7.10 -6.69 -12.93
N GLY A 137 -6.54 -5.81 -12.09
CA GLY A 137 -5.08 -5.70 -11.86
C GLY A 137 -4.55 -6.77 -10.88
N ASP A 138 -3.24 -6.99 -10.93
CA ASP A 138 -2.55 -7.79 -9.91
C ASP A 138 -2.52 -7.01 -8.57
N ILE A 139 -2.48 -7.72 -7.43
CA ILE A 139 -2.48 -7.11 -6.10
C ILE A 139 -1.32 -7.67 -5.29
N ILE A 140 -0.58 -6.78 -4.62
CA ILE A 140 0.38 -7.13 -3.59
C ILE A 140 -0.05 -6.46 -2.28
N PHE A 141 -0.25 -7.24 -1.23
CA PHE A 141 -0.39 -6.72 0.12
C PHE A 141 0.97 -6.66 0.79
N MET A 142 1.42 -5.47 1.09
CA MET A 142 2.62 -5.22 1.88
C MET A 142 2.20 -5.06 3.34
N THR A 143 2.66 -5.98 4.20
CA THR A 143 2.39 -5.87 5.64
C THR A 143 3.05 -4.61 6.21
N PRO A 144 2.42 -3.96 7.20
CA PRO A 144 3.01 -2.78 7.81
C PRO A 144 4.36 -3.11 8.45
N ASN A 145 5.24 -2.13 8.48
CA ASN A 145 6.49 -2.22 9.23
C ASN A 145 6.22 -2.38 10.73
N MET A 146 7.16 -3.00 11.43
CA MET A 146 7.07 -3.21 12.87
C MET A 146 7.03 -1.87 13.62
N MET A 147 6.06 -1.74 14.52
CA MET A 147 5.98 -0.60 15.42
C MET A 147 6.92 -0.78 16.60
N ASN A 148 7.67 0.29 16.95
CA ASN A 148 8.50 0.29 18.15
C ASN A 148 7.69 0.75 19.37
N THR A 149 6.89 -0.16 19.94
CA THR A 149 6.02 0.11 21.08
C THR A 149 6.77 0.40 22.38
N LYS A 150 8.05 0.00 22.47
CA LYS A 150 8.86 0.18 23.69
C LYS A 150 9.39 1.61 23.86
N ILE A 151 9.63 2.30 22.78
CA ILE A 151 10.25 3.66 22.80
C ILE A 151 9.23 4.73 22.43
N SER A 152 8.20 4.39 21.69
CA SER A 152 7.21 5.36 21.24
C SER A 152 6.38 5.87 22.42
N PRO A 153 6.30 7.17 22.67
CA PRO A 153 5.42 7.73 23.68
C PRO A 153 3.93 7.65 23.29
N HIS A 154 3.64 7.21 22.07
CA HIS A 154 2.29 7.19 21.47
C HIS A 154 1.73 5.79 21.29
N LEU A 155 2.59 4.77 21.28
CA LEU A 155 2.24 3.38 21.04
C LEU A 155 2.54 2.57 22.28
N THR A 156 1.63 1.71 22.67
CA THR A 156 1.79 0.77 23.78
C THR A 156 1.78 -0.65 23.23
N ASP A 157 2.16 -1.63 24.05
CA ASP A 157 2.07 -3.05 23.68
C ASP A 157 0.64 -3.51 23.35
N LYS A 158 -0.36 -2.69 23.72
CA LYS A 158 -1.77 -2.92 23.39
C LYS A 158 -2.13 -2.53 21.96
N ASP A 159 -1.28 -1.77 21.29
CA ASP A 159 -1.47 -1.29 19.93
C ASP A 159 -0.89 -2.26 18.89
N TYR A 160 -0.45 -3.45 19.35
CA TYR A 160 0.11 -4.47 18.47
C TYR A 160 -0.97 -5.11 17.60
N ILE A 161 -0.73 -5.14 16.30
CA ILE A 161 -1.55 -5.88 15.33
C ILE A 161 -0.94 -7.25 15.12
N ASP A 162 -1.70 -8.32 15.39
CA ASP A 162 -1.27 -9.68 15.09
C ASP A 162 -1.39 -9.94 13.58
N ILE A 163 -0.27 -9.80 12.88
CA ILE A 163 -0.18 -10.03 11.44
C ILE A 163 -0.51 -11.48 11.08
N ALA A 164 -0.21 -12.45 11.95
CA ALA A 164 -0.54 -13.86 11.71
C ALA A 164 -2.07 -14.08 11.74
N GLU A 165 -2.78 -13.43 12.66
CA GLU A 165 -4.24 -13.46 12.71
C GLU A 165 -4.86 -12.81 11.47
N ILE A 166 -4.33 -11.68 11.03
CA ILE A 166 -4.76 -11.00 9.80
C ILE A 166 -4.59 -11.91 8.59
N LYS A 167 -3.41 -12.49 8.42
CA LYS A 167 -3.13 -13.41 7.31
C LYS A 167 -4.10 -14.59 7.31
N ALA A 168 -4.31 -15.22 8.47
CA ALA A 168 -5.20 -16.38 8.59
C ALA A 168 -6.64 -16.02 8.22
N LYS A 169 -7.16 -14.88 8.66
CA LYS A 169 -8.51 -14.43 8.31
C LYS A 169 -8.65 -14.11 6.83
N LEU A 170 -7.73 -13.35 6.25
CA LEU A 170 -7.77 -12.99 4.84
C LEU A 170 -7.60 -14.20 3.90
N GLN A 171 -6.82 -15.22 4.30
CA GLN A 171 -6.69 -16.48 3.56
C GLN A 171 -7.96 -17.32 3.63
N ASN A 172 -8.57 -17.45 4.81
CA ASN A 172 -9.81 -18.22 5.00
C ASN A 172 -10.99 -17.65 4.22
N ASP A 173 -11.05 -16.34 4.06
CA ASP A 173 -12.11 -15.68 3.29
C ASP A 173 -11.87 -15.73 1.76
N GLY A 174 -10.80 -16.40 1.31
CA GLY A 174 -10.44 -16.47 -0.11
C GLY A 174 -10.02 -15.12 -0.70
N THR A 175 -9.81 -14.12 0.17
CA THR A 175 -9.56 -12.74 -0.23
C THR A 175 -8.09 -12.51 -0.60
N LEU A 176 -7.19 -13.40 -0.15
CA LEU A 176 -5.76 -13.23 -0.35
C LEU A 176 -5.10 -14.52 -0.87
N ASP A 177 -4.84 -14.58 -2.17
CA ASP A 177 -3.72 -15.37 -2.69
C ASP A 177 -2.45 -14.56 -2.45
N LEU A 178 -1.90 -14.67 -1.24
CA LEU A 178 -0.62 -14.08 -0.89
C LEU A 178 0.49 -14.82 -1.59
N TYR A 179 0.96 -14.29 -2.68
CA TYR A 179 2.33 -14.55 -3.11
C TYR A 179 3.26 -13.70 -2.24
N VAL A 180 3.85 -14.31 -1.24
CA VAL A 180 5.03 -13.82 -0.54
C VAL A 180 6.24 -14.45 -1.20
#